data_e7922c9ac4f359bb70908f789afbf461
#
_entry.id   e7922c9ac4f359bb70908f789afbf461
#
_cell.length_a   1.000
_cell.length_b   1.000
_cell.length_c   1.000
_cell.angle_alpha   90.00
_cell.angle_beta   90.00
_cell.angle_gamma   90.00
#
_symmetry.space_group_name_H-M   'P 1'
#
loop_
_entity.id
_entity.type
_entity.pdbx_description
1 polymer ?
#
loop_
_entity_poly.entity_id
_entity_poly.type
_entity_poly.pdbx_seq_one_letter_code
_entity_poly.pdbx_strand_id
1 'polypeptide(L)' 'ATLKIEELMFALRRQYTIIIVTHNMQQAARASDYTAFFLMDRDRAGELIEYGPTARLFTAPQDKRTEDYISGRFG' A
#
# COMPACT_ATOMS: atom_id res chain seq x y z
N ALA A 1 -16.37 0.23 -10.30
CA ALA A 1 -15.23 0.83 -11.01
C ALA A 1 -13.90 0.34 -10.44
N THR A 2 -13.69 0.43 -9.13
CA THR A 2 -12.43 0.01 -8.51
C THR A 2 -12.17 -1.49 -8.71
N LEU A 3 -13.19 -2.31 -8.57
CA LEU A 3 -13.04 -3.75 -8.73
C LEU A 3 -12.67 -4.15 -10.16
N LYS A 4 -13.21 -3.44 -11.16
CA LYS A 4 -12.86 -3.73 -12.55
C LYS A 4 -11.40 -3.41 -12.84
N ILE A 5 -10.88 -2.33 -12.26
CA ILE A 5 -9.47 -1.97 -12.42
C ILE A 5 -8.60 -3.02 -11.75
N GLU A 6 -8.98 -3.48 -10.56
CA GLU A 6 -8.24 -4.51 -9.84
C GLU A 6 -8.24 -5.83 -10.61
N GLU A 7 -9.36 -6.20 -11.20
CA GLU A 7 -9.44 -7.41 -12.03
C GLU A 7 -8.50 -7.32 -13.24
N LEU A 8 -8.45 -6.16 -13.89
CA LEU A 8 -7.56 -5.96 -15.02
C LEU A 8 -6.10 -6.06 -14.60
N MET A 9 -5.72 -5.43 -13.50
CA MET A 9 -4.36 -5.51 -12.96
C MET A 9 -3.99 -6.96 -12.65
N PHE A 10 -4.91 -7.69 -12.05
CA PHE A 10 -4.69 -9.08 -11.70
C PHE A 10 -4.45 -9.93 -12.94
N ALA A 11 -5.19 -9.68 -14.00
CA ALA A 11 -5.03 -10.40 -15.26
C ALA A 11 -3.69 -10.08 -15.94
N LEU A 12 -3.21 -8.85 -15.81
CA LEU A 12 -1.99 -8.39 -16.48
C LEU A 12 -0.71 -8.65 -15.70
N ARG A 13 -0.81 -8.99 -14.41
CA ARG A 13 0.36 -9.06 -13.52
C ARG A 13 1.43 -10.06 -13.98
N ARG A 14 1.05 -11.06 -14.75
CA ARG A 14 2.00 -12.07 -15.23
C ARG A 14 2.90 -11.55 -16.34
N GLN A 15 2.44 -10.54 -17.05
CA GLN A 15 3.14 -10.00 -18.22
C GLN A 15 3.80 -8.67 -17.94
N TYR A 16 3.34 -7.97 -16.90
CA TYR A 16 3.77 -6.60 -16.61
C TYR A 16 4.06 -6.42 -15.15
N THR A 17 5.02 -5.56 -14.85
CA THR A 17 5.18 -5.00 -13.51
C THR A 17 4.26 -3.80 -13.42
N ILE A 18 3.35 -3.82 -12.46
CA ILE A 18 2.33 -2.77 -12.30
C ILE A 18 2.60 -2.04 -11.00
N ILE A 19 2.67 -0.71 -11.08
CA ILE A 19 2.83 0.15 -9.91
C ILE A 19 1.59 1.01 -9.79
N ILE A 20 0.95 0.98 -8.62
CA ILE A 20 -0.19 1.85 -8.34
C ILE A 20 0.13 2.74 -7.15
N VAL A 21 -0.40 3.95 -7.17
CA VAL A 21 -0.33 4.87 -6.04
C VAL A 21 -1.75 5.10 -5.57
N THR A 22 -2.00 4.83 -4.31
CA THR A 22 -3.35 4.93 -3.76
C THR A 22 -3.30 5.30 -2.29
N HIS A 23 -4.31 6.03 -1.83
CA HIS A 23 -4.53 6.23 -0.40
C HIS A 23 -5.57 5.24 0.15
N ASN A 24 -6.05 4.33 -0.68
CA ASN A 24 -7.02 3.33 -0.28
C ASN A 24 -6.28 2.07 0.17
N MET A 25 -6.21 1.87 1.49
CA MET A 25 -5.48 0.75 2.07
C MET A 25 -6.09 -0.59 1.71
N GLN A 26 -7.42 -0.65 1.58
CA GLN A 26 -8.08 -1.90 1.20
C GLN A 26 -7.71 -2.32 -0.22
N GLN A 27 -7.62 -1.36 -1.12
CA GLN A 27 -7.17 -1.63 -2.48
C GLN A 27 -5.72 -2.12 -2.49
N ALA A 28 -4.85 -1.44 -1.76
CA ALA A 28 -3.45 -1.86 -1.67
C ALA A 28 -3.33 -3.28 -1.12
N ALA A 29 -4.10 -3.59 -0.08
CA ALA A 29 -4.05 -4.91 0.56
C ALA A 29 -4.53 -6.02 -0.38
N ARG A 30 -5.56 -5.73 -1.19
CA ARG A 30 -6.12 -6.74 -2.10
C ARG A 30 -5.32 -6.92 -3.37
N ALA A 31 -4.82 -5.82 -3.93
CA ALA A 31 -4.37 -5.81 -5.32
C ALA A 31 -2.87 -5.94 -5.48
N SER A 32 -2.08 -5.78 -4.43
CA SER A 32 -0.63 -5.72 -4.58
C SER A 32 0.07 -6.89 -3.91
N ASP A 33 1.21 -7.27 -4.49
CA ASP A 33 2.10 -8.29 -3.93
C ASP A 33 3.07 -7.67 -2.94
N TYR A 34 3.53 -6.46 -3.22
CA TYR A 34 4.42 -5.68 -2.36
C TYR A 34 3.82 -4.30 -2.16
N THR A 35 4.02 -3.75 -1.00
CA THR A 35 3.50 -2.43 -0.65
C THR A 35 4.61 -1.57 -0.07
N ALA A 36 4.65 -0.32 -0.51
CA ALA A 36 5.51 0.70 0.06
C ALA A 36 4.62 1.73 0.74
N PHE A 37 4.89 2.01 2.01
CA PHE A 37 4.13 2.97 2.78
C PHE A 37 4.93 4.26 2.92
N PHE A 38 4.34 5.36 2.46
CA PHE A 38 4.95 6.69 2.52
C PHE A 38 4.15 7.60 3.42
N LEU A 39 4.85 8.45 4.15
CA LEU A 39 4.22 9.56 4.86
C LEU A 39 4.81 10.87 4.36
N MET A 40 3.98 11.90 4.32
CA MET A 40 4.41 13.24 3.96
C MET A 40 4.86 13.96 5.23
N ASP A 41 6.04 14.57 5.17
CA ASP A 41 6.54 15.37 6.28
C ASP A 41 6.02 16.80 6.22
N ARG A 42 6.53 17.67 7.10
CA ARG A 42 6.09 19.07 7.17
C ARG A 42 6.43 19.84 5.91
N ASP A 43 7.47 19.43 5.21
CA ASP A 43 7.90 20.08 3.97
C ASP A 43 7.18 19.50 2.76
N ARG A 44 6.19 18.64 2.98
CA ARG A 44 5.42 17.95 1.95
C ARG A 44 6.27 17.02 1.08
N ALA A 45 7.40 16.60 1.59
CA ALA A 45 8.21 15.57 0.95
C ALA A 45 7.77 14.21 1.45
N GLY A 46 7.61 13.26 0.54
CA GLY A 46 7.27 11.89 0.91
C GLY A 46 8.48 11.19 1.50
N GLU A 47 8.28 10.50 2.60
CA GLU A 47 9.31 9.68 3.20
C GLU A 47 8.85 8.22 3.17
N LEU A 48 9.71 7.35 2.65
CA LEU A 48 9.43 5.91 2.68
C LEU A 48 9.59 5.41 4.12
N ILE A 49 8.51 4.94 4.69
CA ILE A 49 8.48 4.48 6.08
C ILE A 49 8.75 2.98 6.14
N GLU A 50 8.07 2.23 5.28
CA GLU A 50 8.19 0.78 5.31
C GLU A 50 7.88 0.20 3.94
N TYR A 51 8.56 -0.89 3.57
CA TYR A 51 8.35 -1.59 2.32
C TYR A 51 8.48 -3.09 2.56
N GLY A 52 7.63 -3.86 1.93
CA GLY A 52 7.74 -5.31 2.00
C GLY A 52 6.55 -6.02 1.41
N PRO A 53 6.51 -7.35 1.56
CA PRO A 53 5.35 -8.12 1.11
C PRO A 53 4.08 -7.58 1.73
N THR A 54 3.06 -7.42 0.90
CA THR A 54 1.80 -6.79 1.31
C THR A 54 1.18 -7.48 2.52
N ALA A 55 1.14 -8.80 2.52
CA ALA A 55 0.55 -9.54 3.64
C ALA A 55 1.26 -9.24 4.96
N ARG A 56 2.59 -9.20 4.95
CA ARG A 56 3.35 -8.90 6.17
C ARG A 56 3.16 -7.46 6.61
N LEU A 57 3.20 -6.53 5.66
CA LEU A 57 3.08 -5.11 6.00
C LEU A 57 1.75 -4.80 6.68
N PHE A 58 0.68 -5.44 6.23
CA PHE A 58 -0.66 -5.20 6.77
C PHE A 58 -0.98 -6.02 8.01
N THR A 59 -0.24 -7.10 8.28
CA THR A 59 -0.51 -7.95 9.45
C THR A 59 0.54 -7.82 10.54
N ALA A 60 1.79 -7.54 10.18
CA ALA A 60 2.90 -7.46 11.12
C ALA A 60 3.85 -6.34 10.72
N PRO A 61 3.37 -5.08 10.71
CA PRO A 61 4.22 -3.95 10.36
C PRO A 61 5.36 -3.79 11.37
N GLN A 62 6.53 -3.42 10.85
CA GLN A 62 7.72 -3.27 11.68
C GLN A 62 7.87 -1.84 12.22
N ASP A 63 7.27 -0.86 11.55
CA ASP A 63 7.35 0.53 11.96
C ASP A 63 6.05 0.93 12.66
N LYS A 64 6.19 1.58 13.80
CA LYS A 64 5.03 2.02 14.58
C LYS A 64 4.10 2.94 13.78
N ARG A 65 4.67 3.76 12.91
CA ARG A 65 3.87 4.68 12.09
C ARG A 65 3.00 3.92 11.10
N THR A 66 3.54 2.84 10.53
CA THR A 66 2.75 1.96 9.66
C THR A 66 1.61 1.32 10.45
N GLU A 67 1.92 0.79 11.62
CA GLU A 67 0.93 0.16 12.47
C GLU A 67 -0.20 1.13 12.82
N ASP A 68 0.16 2.35 13.20
CA ASP A 68 -0.83 3.36 13.57
C ASP A 68 -1.72 3.73 12.39
N TYR A 69 -1.15 3.86 11.21
CA TYR A 69 -1.91 4.18 10.01
C TYR A 69 -2.90 3.06 9.66
N ILE A 70 -2.44 1.83 9.68
CA ILE A 70 -3.27 0.67 9.35
C ILE A 70 -4.40 0.50 10.36
N SER A 71 -4.11 0.72 11.63
CA SER A 71 -5.11 0.57 12.69
C SER A 71 -6.07 1.75 12.79
N GLY A 72 -5.89 2.78 11.97
CA GLY A 72 -6.77 3.94 11.98
C GLY A 72 -6.53 4.91 13.14
N ARG A 73 -5.35 4.85 13.74
CA ARG A 73 -5.03 5.74 14.87
C ARG A 73 -4.63 7.16 14.46
N PHE A 74 -4.46 7.36 13.18
CA PHE A 74 -4.31 8.71 12.67
C PHE A 74 -5.69 9.31 12.48
N GLY A 75 -6.04 10.13 13.36
CA GLY A 75 -7.18 10.97 13.36
C GLY A 75 -8.34 10.73 12.47
#